data_c240ffecd0d56fe9ec13501f3fff0639
#
_entry.id   c240ffecd0d56fe9ec13501f3fff0639
#
_cell.length_a   1.000
_cell.length_b   1.000
_cell.length_c   1.000
_cell.angle_alpha   90.00
_cell.angle_beta   90.00
_cell.angle_gamma   90.00
#
_symmetry.space_group_name_H-M   'P 1'
#
loop_
_entity.id
_entity.type
_entity.pdbx_description
1 polymer ?
#
loop_
_entity_poly.entity_id
_entity_poly.type
_entity_poly.pdbx_seq_one_letter_code
_entity_poly.pdbx_strand_id
1 'polypeptide(L)'
;MGDSIEKCIESIMAQIDETFEVIVIDDNSIDDTSVVLAKLKAKHSLLRYQSLEYDPMRKLGLTRNYSFQIAHGEWCLFHIDADDIIGDKIKDFTFAVEALAEGFQQEKLYAGKQIHMARREFLLDRGPFRNIYRGEDRDLYERLVVDESWILINHERFISRMERPISKLRRKKLIDVTDQTVTDIRKSESFRRFLSDTWDARSRVGLKISGYKFLISVYAIYMAKKLGDLPPTGIDLEDFVAYRQAHSKSMSEWCEILNIDYPKRVDPKVFF
;
A
#
# COMPACT_ATOMS: atom_id res chain seq x y z
N MET A 1 -8.62 -4.08 -17.32
CA MET A 1 -8.07 -4.70 -16.09
C MET A 1 -8.43 -6.20 -15.98
N GLY A 2 -9.43 -6.69 -16.73
CA GLY A 2 -9.90 -8.09 -16.64
C GLY A 2 -8.79 -9.15 -16.67
N ASP A 3 -7.96 -9.17 -17.71
CA ASP A 3 -6.85 -10.18 -17.83
C ASP A 3 -5.82 -10.08 -16.71
N SER A 4 -5.60 -8.91 -16.14
CA SER A 4 -4.61 -8.74 -15.07
C SER A 4 -5.16 -9.22 -13.74
N ILE A 5 -6.41 -8.89 -13.39
CA ILE A 5 -7.04 -9.32 -12.15
C ILE A 5 -7.20 -10.86 -12.11
N GLU A 6 -7.48 -11.51 -13.26
CA GLU A 6 -7.54 -12.96 -13.35
C GLU A 6 -6.22 -13.61 -12.93
N LYS A 7 -5.11 -13.19 -13.56
CA LYS A 7 -3.78 -13.70 -13.22
C LYS A 7 -3.38 -13.43 -11.77
N CYS A 8 -3.71 -12.26 -11.26
CA CYS A 8 -3.46 -11.92 -9.86
C CYS A 8 -4.19 -12.89 -8.93
N ILE A 9 -5.50 -13.06 -9.10
CA ILE A 9 -6.32 -13.93 -8.25
C ILE A 9 -5.86 -15.40 -8.38
N GLU A 10 -5.61 -15.90 -9.59
CA GLU A 10 -5.14 -17.27 -9.80
C GLU A 10 -3.79 -17.52 -9.10
N SER A 11 -2.87 -16.54 -9.12
CA SER A 11 -1.58 -16.67 -8.42
C SER A 11 -1.73 -16.75 -6.91
N ILE A 12 -2.75 -16.11 -6.34
CA ILE A 12 -3.07 -16.19 -4.91
C ILE A 12 -3.74 -17.54 -4.60
N MET A 13 -4.78 -17.89 -5.38
CA MET A 13 -5.57 -19.10 -5.15
C MET A 13 -4.75 -20.40 -5.25
N ALA A 14 -3.66 -20.39 -6.03
CA ALA A 14 -2.76 -21.53 -6.16
C ALA A 14 -2.00 -21.91 -4.88
N GLN A 15 -1.97 -21.03 -3.87
CA GLN A 15 -1.13 -21.21 -2.68
C GLN A 15 -1.86 -21.06 -1.34
N ILE A 16 -3.14 -20.69 -1.34
CA ILE A 16 -3.96 -20.55 -0.13
C ILE A 16 -4.89 -21.75 0.06
N ASP A 17 -5.45 -21.87 1.26
CA ASP A 17 -6.41 -22.89 1.65
C ASP A 17 -7.63 -22.25 2.37
N GLU A 18 -8.49 -23.08 2.95
CA GLU A 18 -9.74 -22.64 3.60
C GLU A 18 -9.55 -21.76 4.84
N THR A 19 -8.32 -21.57 5.31
CA THR A 19 -8.02 -20.60 6.37
C THR A 19 -7.93 -19.17 5.86
N PHE A 20 -7.98 -18.98 4.52
CA PHE A 20 -7.94 -17.69 3.86
C PHE A 20 -9.26 -17.34 3.19
N GLU A 21 -9.52 -16.08 3.06
CA GLU A 21 -10.48 -15.50 2.10
C GLU A 21 -9.76 -14.47 1.21
N VAL A 22 -10.18 -14.34 -0.03
CA VAL A 22 -9.69 -13.30 -0.94
C VAL A 22 -10.80 -12.30 -1.18
N ILE A 23 -10.52 -11.01 -0.90
CA ILE A 23 -11.50 -9.94 -1.03
C ILE A 23 -11.06 -8.97 -2.12
N VAL A 24 -11.92 -8.74 -3.08
CA VAL A 24 -11.70 -7.77 -4.15
C VAL A 24 -12.75 -6.67 -4.06
N ILE A 25 -12.30 -5.43 -4.01
CA ILE A 25 -13.17 -4.26 -4.16
C ILE A 25 -12.98 -3.70 -5.57
N ASP A 26 -14.04 -3.76 -6.36
CA ASP A 26 -14.10 -3.14 -7.67
C ASP A 26 -14.72 -1.74 -7.55
N ASP A 27 -13.90 -0.72 -7.72
CA ASP A 27 -14.32 0.67 -7.61
C ASP A 27 -14.86 1.20 -8.94
N ASN A 28 -15.98 0.60 -9.37
CA ASN A 28 -16.71 0.97 -10.58
C ASN A 28 -15.88 0.85 -11.87
N SER A 29 -15.25 -0.30 -12.11
CA SER A 29 -14.59 -0.57 -13.38
C SER A 29 -15.57 -0.53 -14.55
N ILE A 30 -15.15 0.10 -15.65
CA ILE A 30 -15.97 0.27 -16.86
C ILE A 30 -15.61 -0.73 -17.98
N ASP A 31 -14.72 -1.66 -17.70
CA ASP A 31 -14.29 -2.74 -18.61
C ASP A 31 -14.92 -4.08 -18.19
N ASP A 32 -14.39 -5.17 -18.68
CA ASP A 32 -14.87 -6.53 -18.43
C ASP A 32 -14.52 -7.08 -17.02
N THR A 33 -13.95 -6.27 -16.15
CA THR A 33 -13.52 -6.69 -14.80
C THR A 33 -14.63 -7.38 -14.01
N SER A 34 -15.86 -6.85 -14.02
CA SER A 34 -17.01 -7.45 -13.30
C SER A 34 -17.38 -8.84 -13.84
N VAL A 35 -17.29 -9.03 -15.16
CA VAL A 35 -17.55 -10.34 -15.79
C VAL A 35 -16.48 -11.35 -15.39
N VAL A 36 -15.22 -10.95 -15.38
CA VAL A 36 -14.09 -11.78 -14.96
C VAL A 36 -14.23 -12.15 -13.47
N LEU A 37 -14.54 -11.20 -12.61
CA LEU A 37 -14.75 -11.45 -11.18
C LEU A 37 -15.91 -12.43 -10.92
N ALA A 38 -17.02 -12.31 -11.67
CA ALA A 38 -18.13 -13.26 -11.55
C ALA A 38 -17.72 -14.71 -11.92
N LYS A 39 -16.94 -14.87 -13.01
CA LYS A 39 -16.40 -16.18 -13.40
C LYS A 39 -15.45 -16.75 -12.35
N LEU A 40 -14.54 -15.94 -11.84
CA LEU A 40 -13.59 -16.35 -10.81
C LEU A 40 -14.31 -16.72 -9.50
N LYS A 41 -15.33 -15.97 -9.11
CA LYS A 41 -16.16 -16.31 -7.94
C LYS A 41 -16.88 -17.66 -8.09
N ALA A 42 -17.35 -17.97 -9.28
CA ALA A 42 -17.96 -19.29 -9.55
C ALA A 42 -16.93 -20.43 -9.48
N LYS A 43 -15.66 -20.16 -9.80
CA LYS A 43 -14.54 -21.12 -9.75
C LYS A 43 -13.97 -21.31 -8.35
N HIS A 44 -13.87 -20.21 -7.58
CA HIS A 44 -13.16 -20.15 -6.30
C HIS A 44 -14.08 -19.75 -5.15
N SER A 45 -14.42 -20.70 -4.27
CA SER A 45 -15.29 -20.45 -3.11
C SER A 45 -14.73 -19.44 -2.12
N LEU A 46 -13.41 -19.36 -1.99
CA LEU A 46 -12.69 -18.43 -1.10
C LEU A 46 -12.69 -16.98 -1.62
N LEU A 47 -13.05 -16.74 -2.89
CA LEU A 47 -13.12 -15.40 -3.46
C LEU A 47 -14.44 -14.72 -3.10
N ARG A 48 -14.34 -13.52 -2.60
CA ARG A 48 -15.45 -12.58 -2.41
C ARG A 48 -15.12 -11.29 -3.16
N TYR A 49 -16.09 -10.70 -3.81
CA TYR A 49 -15.91 -9.38 -4.39
C TYR A 49 -17.12 -8.51 -4.19
N GLN A 50 -16.89 -7.21 -4.15
CA GLN A 50 -17.94 -6.19 -4.11
C GLN A 50 -17.62 -5.10 -5.12
N SER A 51 -18.55 -4.83 -6.02
CA SER A 51 -18.49 -3.66 -6.88
C SER A 51 -19.18 -2.49 -6.17
N LEU A 52 -18.50 -1.36 -6.14
CA LEU A 52 -18.99 -0.13 -5.55
C LEU A 52 -19.62 0.76 -6.63
N GLU A 53 -20.66 1.48 -6.29
CA GLU A 53 -21.20 2.52 -7.18
C GLU A 53 -20.19 3.65 -7.36
N TYR A 54 -20.27 4.36 -8.49
CA TYR A 54 -19.39 5.50 -8.75
C TYR A 54 -19.59 6.61 -7.72
N ASP A 55 -18.50 7.00 -7.08
CA ASP A 55 -18.45 8.13 -6.16
C ASP A 55 -17.21 8.98 -6.46
N PRO A 56 -17.37 10.21 -7.02
CA PRO A 56 -16.23 11.07 -7.35
C PRO A 56 -15.45 11.56 -6.13
N MET A 57 -16.03 11.48 -4.93
CA MET A 57 -15.39 11.86 -3.68
C MET A 57 -14.59 10.71 -3.06
N ARG A 58 -14.91 9.47 -3.40
CA ARG A 58 -14.15 8.30 -2.93
C ARG A 58 -12.78 8.25 -3.62
N LYS A 59 -11.72 8.14 -2.83
CA LYS A 59 -10.35 7.96 -3.28
C LYS A 59 -9.83 6.60 -2.82
N LEU A 60 -8.68 6.18 -3.36
CA LEU A 60 -8.10 4.86 -3.14
C LEU A 60 -8.05 4.45 -1.65
N GLY A 61 -7.73 5.37 -0.76
CA GLY A 61 -7.71 5.08 0.68
C GLY A 61 -9.04 4.57 1.21
N LEU A 62 -10.17 5.21 0.85
CA LEU A 62 -11.50 4.71 1.26
C LEU A 62 -11.84 3.37 0.60
N THR A 63 -11.51 3.18 -0.68
CA THR A 63 -11.73 1.91 -1.37
C THR A 63 -11.02 0.76 -0.65
N ARG A 64 -9.77 0.98 -0.20
CA ARG A 64 -9.02 0.00 0.61
C ARG A 64 -9.69 -0.30 1.95
N ASN A 65 -10.22 0.72 2.64
CA ASN A 65 -10.91 0.52 3.91
C ASN A 65 -12.17 -0.35 3.79
N TYR A 66 -12.88 -0.30 2.66
CA TYR A 66 -14.02 -1.20 2.42
C TYR A 66 -13.62 -2.68 2.48
N SER A 67 -12.43 -3.05 1.99
CA SER A 67 -11.97 -4.44 2.09
C SER A 67 -11.80 -4.90 3.54
N PHE A 68 -11.27 -4.04 4.41
CA PHE A 68 -11.13 -4.36 5.84
C PHE A 68 -12.47 -4.45 6.56
N GLN A 69 -13.44 -3.61 6.17
CA GLN A 69 -14.77 -3.61 6.78
C GLN A 69 -15.53 -4.90 6.50
N ILE A 70 -15.43 -5.43 5.27
CA ILE A 70 -16.15 -6.65 4.87
C ILE A 70 -15.35 -7.94 5.12
N ALA A 71 -14.08 -7.86 5.51
CA ALA A 71 -13.27 -9.01 5.87
C ALA A 71 -13.82 -9.72 7.11
N HIS A 72 -13.72 -11.05 7.13
CA HIS A 72 -14.07 -11.88 8.28
C HIS A 72 -12.85 -12.40 9.03
N GLY A 73 -11.70 -12.49 8.35
CA GLY A 73 -10.45 -12.95 8.92
C GLY A 73 -9.95 -12.05 10.06
N GLU A 74 -9.31 -12.64 11.03
CA GLU A 74 -8.65 -11.95 12.14
C GLU A 74 -7.48 -11.08 11.64
N TRP A 75 -6.78 -11.58 10.61
CA TRP A 75 -5.66 -10.92 9.96
C TRP A 75 -6.04 -10.44 8.56
N CYS A 76 -5.56 -9.27 8.19
CA CYS A 76 -5.64 -8.74 6.84
C CYS A 76 -4.25 -8.69 6.22
N LEU A 77 -4.07 -9.42 5.13
CA LEU A 77 -2.91 -9.32 4.26
C LEU A 77 -3.32 -8.43 3.07
N PHE A 78 -2.58 -7.37 2.82
CA PHE A 78 -3.01 -6.32 1.90
C PHE A 78 -1.85 -5.65 1.15
N HIS A 79 -2.12 -4.62 0.39
CA HIS A 79 -1.21 -3.90 -0.49
C HIS A 79 -0.91 -4.67 -1.78
N ILE A 80 -1.87 -5.47 -2.23
CA ILE A 80 -1.82 -6.21 -3.49
C ILE A 80 -2.66 -5.45 -4.52
N ASP A 81 -2.06 -5.09 -5.64
CA ASP A 81 -2.76 -4.45 -6.77
C ASP A 81 -3.23 -5.53 -7.77
N ALA A 82 -4.28 -5.22 -8.54
CA ALA A 82 -4.88 -6.14 -9.53
C ALA A 82 -3.95 -6.52 -10.70
N ASP A 83 -2.77 -5.93 -10.81
CA ASP A 83 -1.73 -6.26 -11.80
C ASP A 83 -0.47 -6.88 -11.17
N ASP A 84 -0.56 -7.30 -9.91
CA ASP A 84 0.51 -8.04 -9.25
C ASP A 84 0.35 -9.55 -9.51
N ILE A 85 1.47 -10.25 -9.65
CA ILE A 85 1.59 -11.71 -9.65
C ILE A 85 2.34 -12.11 -8.39
N ILE A 86 1.72 -12.95 -7.60
CA ILE A 86 2.25 -13.36 -6.30
C ILE A 86 2.96 -14.70 -6.45
N GLY A 87 4.23 -14.77 -6.05
CA GLY A 87 4.96 -16.03 -5.91
C GLY A 87 4.46 -16.85 -4.70
N ASP A 88 4.99 -18.04 -4.56
CA ASP A 88 4.55 -19.09 -3.63
C ASP A 88 4.92 -18.85 -2.15
N LYS A 89 4.97 -17.59 -1.71
CA LYS A 89 5.48 -17.20 -0.38
C LYS A 89 4.48 -16.47 0.51
N ILE A 90 3.18 -16.48 0.16
CA ILE A 90 2.15 -15.87 1.03
C ILE A 90 2.14 -16.53 2.42
N LYS A 91 2.14 -17.88 2.47
CA LYS A 91 2.11 -18.59 3.74
C LYS A 91 3.38 -18.38 4.57
N ASP A 92 4.54 -18.35 3.93
CA ASP A 92 5.79 -18.01 4.63
C ASP A 92 5.70 -16.63 5.27
N PHE A 93 5.17 -15.63 4.56
CA PHE A 93 4.98 -14.30 5.09
C PHE A 93 3.98 -14.26 6.25
N THR A 94 2.86 -14.97 6.15
CA THR A 94 1.89 -15.05 7.25
C THR A 94 2.50 -15.70 8.50
N PHE A 95 3.23 -16.79 8.35
CA PHE A 95 3.90 -17.46 9.47
C PHE A 95 4.99 -16.60 10.11
N ALA A 96 5.73 -15.83 9.31
CA ALA A 96 6.71 -14.87 9.83
C ALA A 96 6.04 -13.79 10.67
N VAL A 97 4.93 -13.22 10.17
CA VAL A 97 4.17 -12.19 10.89
C VAL A 97 3.54 -12.73 12.18
N GLU A 98 2.91 -13.91 12.14
CA GLU A 98 2.32 -14.55 13.32
C GLU A 98 3.36 -14.76 14.43
N ALA A 99 4.53 -15.30 14.08
CA ALA A 99 5.61 -15.51 15.03
C ALA A 99 6.14 -14.21 15.64
N LEU A 100 6.28 -13.16 14.84
CA LEU A 100 6.68 -11.83 15.35
C LEU A 100 5.59 -11.22 16.25
N ALA A 101 4.32 -11.41 15.89
CA ALA A 101 3.20 -10.87 16.66
C ALA A 101 3.13 -11.47 18.07
N GLU A 102 3.51 -12.74 18.25
CA GLU A 102 3.60 -13.37 19.57
C GLU A 102 4.70 -12.73 20.44
N GLY A 103 5.77 -12.22 19.84
CA GLY A 103 6.87 -11.55 20.54
C GLY A 103 6.61 -10.10 20.93
N PHE A 104 5.69 -9.42 20.25
CA PHE A 104 5.36 -8.03 20.55
C PHE A 104 4.21 -7.92 21.57
N GLN A 105 4.33 -7.02 22.53
CA GLN A 105 3.27 -6.74 23.51
C GLN A 105 2.11 -5.91 22.92
N GLN A 106 2.35 -5.19 21.85
CA GLN A 106 1.39 -4.31 21.20
C GLN A 106 1.18 -4.75 19.75
N GLU A 107 -0.04 -4.55 19.27
CA GLU A 107 -0.35 -4.80 17.87
C GLU A 107 0.43 -3.88 16.93
N LYS A 108 0.86 -4.44 15.80
CA LYS A 108 1.70 -3.79 14.81
C LYS A 108 1.15 -4.00 13.40
N LEU A 109 1.53 -3.11 12.50
CA LEU A 109 1.49 -3.35 11.07
C LEU A 109 2.86 -3.90 10.64
N TYR A 110 2.86 -5.08 10.06
CA TYR A 110 4.05 -5.77 9.55
C TYR A 110 4.17 -5.53 8.05
N ALA A 111 5.17 -4.76 7.66
CA ALA A 111 5.38 -4.37 6.28
C ALA A 111 6.53 -5.15 5.65
N GLY A 112 6.24 -5.88 4.60
CA GLY A 112 7.21 -6.47 3.69
C GLY A 112 7.37 -5.67 2.41
N LYS A 113 8.09 -6.25 1.44
CA LYS A 113 8.26 -5.67 0.10
C LYS A 113 6.98 -5.89 -0.72
N GLN A 114 6.12 -4.88 -0.82
CA GLN A 114 4.83 -4.90 -1.55
C GLN A 114 3.77 -5.86 -0.96
N ILE A 115 3.91 -6.24 0.30
CA ILE A 115 2.92 -7.03 1.02
C ILE A 115 2.94 -6.60 2.47
N HIS A 116 1.77 -6.43 3.07
CA HIS A 116 1.64 -5.99 4.44
C HIS A 116 0.59 -6.84 5.15
N MET A 117 0.75 -7.00 6.44
CA MET A 117 -0.19 -7.75 7.25
C MET A 117 -0.38 -7.08 8.60
N ALA A 118 -1.61 -7.04 9.08
CA ALA A 118 -1.94 -6.57 10.41
C ALA A 118 -3.26 -7.21 10.86
N ARG A 119 -3.55 -7.15 12.16
CA ARG A 119 -4.87 -7.54 12.65
C ARG A 119 -5.94 -6.62 12.09
N ARG A 120 -7.07 -7.19 11.72
CA ARG A 120 -8.19 -6.45 11.13
C ARG A 120 -8.67 -5.33 12.06
N GLU A 121 -8.81 -5.60 13.35
CA GLU A 121 -9.25 -4.60 14.32
C GLU A 121 -8.25 -3.45 14.47
N PHE A 122 -6.95 -3.74 14.46
CA PHE A 122 -5.91 -2.71 14.43
C PHE A 122 -6.05 -1.79 13.20
N LEU A 123 -6.31 -2.36 12.01
CA LEU A 123 -6.51 -1.58 10.79
C LEU A 123 -7.77 -0.72 10.83
N LEU A 124 -8.83 -1.19 11.49
CA LEU A 124 -10.08 -0.43 11.63
C LEU A 124 -9.97 0.68 12.67
N ASP A 125 -9.19 0.48 13.72
CA ASP A 125 -9.01 1.43 14.82
C ASP A 125 -7.90 2.45 14.54
N ARG A 126 -6.68 1.96 14.31
CA ARG A 126 -5.46 2.78 14.19
C ARG A 126 -5.08 3.10 12.76
N GLY A 127 -5.42 2.20 11.88
CA GLY A 127 -4.91 2.12 10.55
C GLY A 127 -5.87 2.49 9.41
N PRO A 128 -7.09 3.05 9.54
CA PRO A 128 -7.84 3.34 8.34
C PRO A 128 -7.09 4.34 7.47
N PHE A 129 -6.98 4.01 6.20
CA PHE A 129 -6.42 4.93 5.21
C PHE A 129 -7.25 6.21 5.16
N ARG A 130 -6.61 7.35 5.07
CA ARG A 130 -7.31 8.60 4.78
C ARG A 130 -7.85 8.62 3.35
N ASN A 131 -8.90 9.41 3.12
CA ASN A 131 -9.52 9.55 1.79
C ASN A 131 -8.64 10.37 0.83
N ILE A 132 -7.52 9.81 0.44
CA ILE A 132 -6.55 10.38 -0.49
C ILE A 132 -6.23 9.36 -1.59
N TYR A 133 -5.87 9.85 -2.77
CA TYR A 133 -5.65 8.98 -3.94
C TYR A 133 -4.23 8.46 -4.01
N ARG A 134 -3.24 9.28 -3.65
CA ARG A 134 -1.82 8.93 -3.67
C ARG A 134 -1.16 9.25 -2.35
N GLY A 135 -0.29 8.36 -1.93
CA GLY A 135 0.41 8.45 -0.66
C GLY A 135 -0.47 8.10 0.53
N GLU A 136 -1.59 7.39 0.31
CA GLU A 136 -2.45 6.88 1.37
C GLU A 136 -1.73 5.87 2.26
N ASP A 137 -0.85 5.06 1.64
CA ASP A 137 0.03 4.11 2.30
C ASP A 137 1.12 4.83 3.12
N ARG A 138 1.84 5.78 2.49
CA ARG A 138 2.83 6.60 3.19
C ARG A 138 2.19 7.36 4.36
N ASP A 139 1.03 7.96 4.16
CA ASP A 139 0.29 8.67 5.21
C ASP A 139 -0.03 7.77 6.41
N LEU A 140 -0.44 6.54 6.13
CA LEU A 140 -0.69 5.54 7.17
C LEU A 140 0.61 5.19 7.92
N TYR A 141 1.69 4.89 7.19
CA TYR A 141 2.96 4.49 7.81
C TYR A 141 3.57 5.62 8.64
N GLU A 142 3.55 6.86 8.15
CA GLU A 142 3.99 8.03 8.91
C GLU A 142 3.26 8.15 10.25
N ARG A 143 1.95 7.93 10.28
CA ARG A 143 1.16 7.93 11.52
C ARG A 143 1.51 6.78 12.47
N LEU A 144 1.78 5.60 11.92
CA LEU A 144 2.13 4.41 12.70
C LEU A 144 3.57 4.43 13.23
N VAL A 145 4.47 5.18 12.58
CA VAL A 145 5.84 5.38 13.08
C VAL A 145 5.86 6.18 14.38
N VAL A 146 4.96 7.15 14.54
CA VAL A 146 4.89 8.01 15.73
C VAL A 146 4.66 7.22 17.02
N ASP A 147 3.89 6.15 16.96
CA ASP A 147 3.62 5.26 18.11
C ASP A 147 4.34 3.90 17.99
N GLU A 148 5.36 3.84 17.13
CA GLU A 148 6.19 2.66 16.89
C GLU A 148 5.40 1.40 16.47
N SER A 149 4.23 1.60 15.87
CA SER A 149 3.33 0.50 15.47
C SER A 149 3.60 -0.05 14.07
N TRP A 150 4.70 0.34 13.44
CA TRP A 150 5.10 -0.10 12.10
C TRP A 150 6.41 -0.89 12.12
N ILE A 151 6.37 -2.16 11.69
CA ILE A 151 7.50 -3.08 11.65
C ILE A 151 7.83 -3.39 10.18
N LEU A 152 9.11 -3.32 9.83
CA LEU A 152 9.58 -3.66 8.49
C LEU A 152 10.35 -4.98 8.52
N ILE A 153 9.93 -5.91 7.66
CA ILE A 153 10.55 -7.21 7.50
C ILE A 153 11.24 -7.26 6.15
N ASN A 154 12.56 -7.45 6.16
CA ASN A 154 13.32 -7.69 4.94
C ASN A 154 13.08 -9.11 4.45
N HIS A 155 12.76 -9.24 3.17
CA HIS A 155 12.59 -10.53 2.54
C HIS A 155 12.90 -10.44 1.04
N GLU A 156 13.11 -11.58 0.40
CA GLU A 156 13.19 -11.66 -1.04
C GLU A 156 11.86 -11.19 -1.67
N ARG A 157 11.96 -10.52 -2.81
CA ARG A 157 10.78 -10.05 -3.51
C ARG A 157 10.10 -11.21 -4.23
N PHE A 158 8.94 -11.62 -3.76
CA PHE A 158 8.11 -12.66 -4.40
C PHE A 158 6.84 -12.11 -5.06
N ILE A 159 6.67 -10.78 -5.11
CA ILE A 159 5.61 -10.12 -5.86
C ILE A 159 6.23 -9.43 -7.07
N SER A 160 5.74 -9.76 -8.25
CA SER A 160 6.11 -9.11 -9.52
C SER A 160 4.92 -8.38 -10.10
N ARG A 161 5.16 -7.31 -10.83
CA ARG A 161 4.09 -6.54 -11.48
C ARG A 161 4.09 -6.82 -12.97
N MET A 162 2.89 -7.05 -13.52
CA MET A 162 2.71 -7.23 -14.95
C MET A 162 3.09 -5.95 -15.69
N GLU A 163 3.72 -6.12 -16.86
CA GLU A 163 4.12 -5.02 -17.72
C GLU A 163 2.90 -4.24 -18.23
N ARG A 164 3.00 -2.93 -18.23
CA ARG A 164 1.99 -2.03 -18.77
C ARG A 164 2.54 -1.31 -20.01
N PRO A 165 1.70 -1.02 -21.02
CA PRO A 165 2.12 -0.21 -22.17
C PRO A 165 2.72 1.13 -21.74
N ILE A 166 3.82 1.55 -22.37
CA ILE A 166 4.57 2.79 -22.02
C ILE A 166 3.68 4.04 -22.05
N SER A 167 2.71 4.11 -22.99
CA SER A 167 1.75 5.21 -23.07
C SER A 167 0.88 5.35 -21.82
N LYS A 168 0.38 4.21 -21.31
CA LYS A 168 -0.39 4.17 -20.06
C LYS A 168 0.47 4.55 -18.85
N LEU A 169 1.75 4.12 -18.83
CA LEU A 169 2.70 4.46 -17.77
C LEU A 169 2.97 5.96 -17.68
N ARG A 170 3.17 6.65 -18.82
CA ARG A 170 3.44 8.10 -18.84
C ARG A 170 2.26 8.92 -18.30
N ARG A 171 1.05 8.59 -18.76
CA ARG A 171 -0.17 9.26 -18.28
C ARG A 171 -0.39 9.01 -16.80
N LYS A 172 -0.26 7.75 -16.35
CA LYS A 172 -0.36 7.38 -14.94
C LYS A 172 0.64 8.17 -14.10
N LYS A 173 1.92 8.21 -14.50
CA LYS A 173 2.97 8.92 -13.76
C LYS A 173 2.66 10.40 -13.57
N LEU A 174 2.09 11.06 -14.57
CA LEU A 174 1.70 12.47 -14.46
C LEU A 174 0.58 12.66 -13.43
N ILE A 175 -0.46 11.83 -13.48
CA ILE A 175 -1.56 11.86 -12.52
C ILE A 175 -1.02 11.57 -11.12
N ASP A 176 -0.23 10.52 -10.96
CA ASP A 176 0.35 10.13 -9.68
C ASP A 176 1.17 11.24 -9.03
N VAL A 177 2.02 11.93 -9.82
CA VAL A 177 2.82 13.08 -9.33
C VAL A 177 1.91 14.24 -8.91
N THR A 178 0.86 14.51 -9.68
CA THR A 178 -0.08 15.58 -9.37
C THR A 178 -0.84 15.30 -8.07
N ASP A 179 -1.40 14.11 -7.93
CA ASP A 179 -2.17 13.71 -6.76
C ASP A 179 -1.28 13.63 -5.50
N GLN A 180 -0.04 13.15 -5.65
CA GLN A 180 0.94 13.18 -4.56
C GLN A 180 1.24 14.61 -4.12
N THR A 181 1.46 15.53 -5.06
CA THR A 181 1.71 16.96 -4.74
C THR A 181 0.51 17.59 -4.03
N VAL A 182 -0.73 17.27 -4.44
CA VAL A 182 -1.94 17.72 -3.75
C VAL A 182 -1.96 17.22 -2.29
N THR A 183 -1.64 15.95 -2.08
CA THR A 183 -1.60 15.34 -0.75
C THR A 183 -0.54 16.00 0.13
N ASP A 184 0.66 16.22 -0.39
CA ASP A 184 1.77 16.83 0.33
C ASP A 184 1.44 18.29 0.74
N ILE A 185 0.80 19.06 -0.14
CA ILE A 185 0.34 20.43 0.19
C ILE A 185 -0.75 20.40 1.27
N ARG A 186 -1.69 19.47 1.20
CA ARG A 186 -2.77 19.31 2.20
C ARG A 186 -2.26 18.93 3.59
N LYS A 187 -1.09 18.31 3.69
CA LYS A 187 -0.41 17.99 4.95
C LYS A 187 0.35 19.16 5.56
N SER A 188 0.23 20.38 5.03
CA SER A 188 0.98 21.58 5.43
C SER A 188 2.48 21.50 5.14
N GLU A 189 2.90 20.59 4.25
CA GLU A 189 4.25 20.65 3.70
C GLU A 189 4.40 21.98 2.97
N SER A 190 5.23 22.86 3.53
CA SER A 190 5.30 24.29 3.18
C SER A 190 5.49 24.48 1.68
N PHE A 191 4.59 25.26 1.06
CA PHE A 191 4.71 25.71 -0.33
C PHE A 191 6.09 26.30 -0.66
N ARG A 192 6.75 26.93 0.31
CA ARG A 192 8.12 27.44 0.17
C ARG A 192 9.12 26.33 -0.06
N ARG A 193 9.01 25.21 0.66
CA ARG A 193 9.88 24.03 0.46
C ARG A 193 9.65 23.42 -0.92
N PHE A 194 8.42 23.28 -1.34
CA PHE A 194 8.09 22.78 -2.67
C PHE A 194 8.62 23.69 -3.80
N LEU A 195 8.55 25.02 -3.67
CA LEU A 195 9.13 25.97 -4.61
C LEU A 195 10.65 25.89 -4.62
N SER A 196 11.29 25.78 -3.46
CA SER A 196 12.73 25.58 -3.33
C SER A 196 13.18 24.32 -4.07
N ASP A 197 12.55 23.18 -3.79
CA ASP A 197 12.85 21.90 -4.42
C ASP A 197 12.64 21.91 -5.94
N THR A 198 11.61 22.65 -6.40
CA THR A 198 11.34 22.83 -7.83
C THR A 198 12.40 23.72 -8.49
N TRP A 199 12.87 24.74 -7.78
CA TRP A 199 13.94 25.62 -8.24
C TRP A 199 15.29 24.92 -8.28
N ASP A 200 15.62 24.18 -7.24
CA ASP A 200 16.86 23.39 -7.14
C ASP A 200 16.90 22.23 -8.15
N ALA A 201 15.75 21.66 -8.47
CA ALA A 201 15.64 20.66 -9.54
C ALA A 201 15.84 21.25 -10.95
N ARG A 202 15.71 22.59 -11.13
CA ARG A 202 15.91 23.27 -12.44
C ARG A 202 17.28 23.00 -13.05
N SER A 203 18.33 23.00 -12.25
CA SER A 203 19.69 22.72 -12.70
C SER A 203 19.92 21.26 -13.11
N ARG A 204 19.11 20.32 -12.54
CA ARG A 204 19.26 18.89 -12.77
C ARG A 204 18.36 18.35 -13.89
N VAL A 205 17.20 18.93 -14.13
CA VAL A 205 16.17 18.36 -15.02
C VAL A 205 15.80 19.24 -16.23
N GLY A 206 16.35 20.45 -16.34
CA GLY A 206 16.14 21.37 -17.46
C GLY A 206 14.81 22.15 -17.42
N LEU A 207 14.77 23.24 -18.21
CA LEU A 207 13.68 24.25 -18.19
C LEU A 207 12.28 23.68 -18.52
N LYS A 208 12.17 22.72 -19.44
CA LYS A 208 10.87 22.14 -19.83
C LYS A 208 10.22 21.39 -18.69
N ILE A 209 10.99 20.57 -17.97
CA ILE A 209 10.47 19.75 -16.85
C ILE A 209 10.13 20.66 -15.67
N SER A 210 10.91 21.72 -15.44
CA SER A 210 10.61 22.72 -14.41
C SER A 210 9.31 23.48 -14.69
N GLY A 211 9.03 23.79 -15.96
CA GLY A 211 7.77 24.41 -16.35
C GLY A 211 6.55 23.50 -16.09
N TYR A 212 6.64 22.21 -16.39
CA TYR A 212 5.59 21.25 -16.07
C TYR A 212 5.36 21.10 -14.56
N LYS A 213 6.44 21.04 -13.78
CA LYS A 213 6.35 20.98 -12.32
C LYS A 213 5.66 22.24 -11.76
N PHE A 214 5.98 23.42 -12.28
CA PHE A 214 5.33 24.64 -11.87
C PHE A 214 3.81 24.62 -12.12
N LEU A 215 3.37 24.19 -13.33
CA LEU A 215 1.94 24.07 -13.64
C LEU A 215 1.23 23.05 -12.75
N ILE A 216 1.87 21.90 -12.50
CA ILE A 216 1.35 20.90 -11.55
C ILE A 216 1.19 21.51 -10.16
N SER A 217 2.13 22.33 -9.72
CA SER A 217 2.09 22.98 -8.42
C SER A 217 0.94 23.96 -8.28
N VAL A 218 0.73 24.80 -9.29
CA VAL A 218 -0.39 25.76 -9.29
C VAL A 218 -1.73 25.02 -9.24
N TYR A 219 -1.88 23.97 -10.03
CA TYR A 219 -3.07 23.13 -9.99
C TYR A 219 -3.24 22.43 -8.63
N ALA A 220 -2.15 21.87 -8.09
CA ALA A 220 -2.18 21.17 -6.81
C ALA A 220 -2.55 22.10 -5.64
N ILE A 221 -2.10 23.35 -5.64
CA ILE A 221 -2.51 24.37 -4.66
C ILE A 221 -4.01 24.64 -4.75
N TYR A 222 -4.52 24.83 -5.97
CA TYR A 222 -5.95 25.04 -6.17
C TYR A 222 -6.76 23.85 -5.64
N MET A 223 -6.35 22.63 -5.98
CA MET A 223 -7.02 21.41 -5.52
C MET A 223 -6.90 21.21 -4.02
N ALA A 224 -5.73 21.46 -3.44
CA ALA A 224 -5.53 21.36 -1.99
C ALA A 224 -6.45 22.31 -1.22
N LYS A 225 -6.55 23.56 -1.65
CA LYS A 225 -7.49 24.53 -1.07
C LYS A 225 -8.96 24.10 -1.19
N LYS A 226 -9.33 23.49 -2.32
CA LYS A 226 -10.70 22.97 -2.54
C LYS A 226 -11.01 21.75 -1.66
N LEU A 227 -10.04 20.89 -1.43
CA LEU A 227 -10.20 19.65 -0.67
C LEU A 227 -10.01 19.83 0.85
N GLY A 228 -9.43 20.96 1.27
CA GLY A 228 -9.10 21.25 2.67
C GLY A 228 -7.84 20.53 3.16
N ASP A 229 -7.38 20.95 4.33
CA ASP A 229 -6.17 20.44 4.95
C ASP A 229 -6.37 19.00 5.46
N LEU A 230 -5.27 18.25 5.49
CA LEU A 230 -5.19 16.94 6.17
C LEU A 230 -4.56 17.15 7.54
N PRO A 231 -5.02 16.44 8.57
CA PRO A 231 -4.32 16.44 9.85
C PRO A 231 -2.86 15.99 9.65
N PRO A 232 -1.89 16.60 10.36
CA PRO A 232 -0.49 16.19 10.25
C PRO A 232 -0.32 14.71 10.64
N THR A 233 0.72 14.09 10.12
CA THR A 233 1.05 12.69 10.44
C THR A 233 1.88 12.56 11.73
N GLY A 234 2.46 13.65 12.20
CA GLY A 234 3.26 13.71 13.42
C GLY A 234 4.76 13.46 13.21
N ILE A 235 5.18 13.17 11.99
CA ILE A 235 6.59 12.95 11.63
C ILE A 235 6.86 13.62 10.28
N ASP A 236 8.05 14.16 10.10
CA ASP A 236 8.47 14.69 8.80
C ASP A 236 9.06 13.60 7.89
N LEU A 237 9.27 13.95 6.62
CA LEU A 237 9.73 12.98 5.62
C LEU A 237 11.17 12.49 5.89
N GLU A 238 12.04 13.34 6.43
CA GLU A 238 13.43 12.97 6.72
C GLU A 238 13.50 11.98 7.87
N ASP A 239 12.79 12.25 8.94
CA ASP A 239 12.67 11.37 10.09
C ASP A 239 11.99 10.04 9.74
N PHE A 240 10.95 10.09 8.90
CA PHE A 240 10.28 8.87 8.39
C PHE A 240 11.25 7.99 7.59
N VAL A 241 12.06 8.59 6.71
CA VAL A 241 13.06 7.85 5.92
C VAL A 241 14.15 7.28 6.82
N ALA A 242 14.62 8.06 7.81
CA ALA A 242 15.60 7.60 8.79
C ALA A 242 15.06 6.43 9.63
N TYR A 243 13.82 6.54 10.11
CA TYR A 243 13.14 5.46 10.84
C TYR A 243 13.07 4.18 9.98
N ARG A 244 12.64 4.30 8.73
CA ARG A 244 12.54 3.18 7.80
C ARG A 244 13.87 2.47 7.61
N GLN A 245 14.97 3.20 7.48
CA GLN A 245 16.31 2.64 7.31
C GLN A 245 16.78 1.92 8.58
N ALA A 246 16.55 2.51 9.74
CA ALA A 246 16.98 1.96 11.02
C ALA A 246 16.16 0.71 11.45
N HIS A 247 14.88 0.62 11.04
CA HIS A 247 13.95 -0.42 11.48
C HIS A 247 13.64 -1.47 10.41
N SER A 248 14.33 -1.45 9.27
CA SER A 248 14.26 -2.50 8.24
C SER A 248 15.19 -3.64 8.60
N LYS A 249 14.67 -4.75 9.11
CA LYS A 249 15.42 -5.87 9.66
C LYS A 249 14.99 -7.20 9.02
N SER A 250 15.93 -8.14 9.00
CA SER A 250 15.63 -9.53 8.63
C SER A 250 14.77 -10.20 9.71
N MET A 251 14.20 -11.35 9.38
CA MET A 251 13.47 -12.16 10.34
C MET A 251 14.36 -12.62 11.50
N SER A 252 15.61 -12.97 11.22
CA SER A 252 16.59 -13.38 12.24
C SER A 252 16.90 -12.26 13.23
N GLU A 253 17.13 -11.04 12.75
CA GLU A 253 17.35 -9.87 13.61
C GLU A 253 16.13 -9.57 14.49
N TRP A 254 14.91 -9.68 13.95
CA TRP A 254 13.69 -9.52 14.75
C TRP A 254 13.55 -10.61 15.80
N CYS A 255 13.85 -11.87 15.47
CA CYS A 255 13.81 -12.97 16.45
C CYS A 255 14.81 -12.74 17.59
N GLU A 256 16.01 -12.26 17.31
CA GLU A 256 17.00 -11.89 18.34
C GLU A 256 16.50 -10.75 19.25
N ILE A 257 15.95 -9.69 18.66
CA ILE A 257 15.42 -8.55 19.41
C ILE A 257 14.27 -8.96 20.35
N LEU A 258 13.39 -9.84 19.87
CA LEU A 258 12.22 -10.30 20.61
C LEU A 258 12.53 -11.50 21.53
N ASN A 259 13.72 -12.06 21.44
CA ASN A 259 14.13 -13.28 22.15
C ASN A 259 13.18 -14.46 21.90
N ILE A 260 12.84 -14.67 20.62
CA ILE A 260 12.01 -15.79 20.15
C ILE A 260 12.78 -16.68 19.20
N ASP A 261 12.40 -17.95 19.13
CA ASP A 261 12.96 -18.89 18.16
C ASP A 261 12.58 -18.54 16.73
N TYR A 262 13.48 -18.78 15.78
CA TYR A 262 13.16 -18.64 14.36
C TYR A 262 12.06 -19.64 13.97
N PRO A 263 10.95 -19.19 13.35
CA PRO A 263 9.81 -20.07 13.08
C PRO A 263 10.16 -21.13 12.05
N LYS A 264 9.96 -22.41 12.40
CA LYS A 264 10.31 -23.60 11.58
C LYS A 264 9.61 -23.64 10.22
N ARG A 265 8.48 -22.93 10.08
CA ARG A 265 7.68 -22.87 8.86
C ARG A 265 8.10 -21.77 7.88
N VAL A 266 9.06 -20.95 8.24
CA VAL A 266 9.54 -19.82 7.44
C VAL A 266 10.87 -20.17 6.80
N ASP A 267 10.96 -20.06 5.48
CA ASP A 267 12.22 -20.30 4.75
C ASP A 267 13.23 -19.19 5.04
N PRO A 268 14.36 -19.48 5.72
CA PRO A 268 15.35 -18.48 6.06
C PRO A 268 16.05 -17.86 4.83
N LYS A 269 15.96 -18.47 3.66
CA LYS A 269 16.50 -17.92 2.41
C LYS A 269 15.63 -16.78 1.84
N VAL A 270 14.37 -16.71 2.25
CA VAL A 270 13.42 -15.69 1.81
C VAL A 270 13.49 -14.46 2.70
N PHE A 271 13.74 -14.61 4.00
CA PHE A 271 13.64 -13.55 5.01
C PHE A 271 15.03 -13.20 5.61
N PHE A 272 15.89 -12.58 4.80
CA PHE A 272 17.26 -12.21 5.13
C PHE A 272 17.45 -10.71 5.42
#